data_9195576a81b457356a2be3b67f274ad0
#
_entry.id   9195576a81b457356a2be3b67f274ad0
#
_cell.length_a   1.000
_cell.length_b   1.000
_cell.length_c   1.000
_cell.angle_alpha   90.00
_cell.angle_beta   90.00
_cell.angle_gamma   90.00
#
_symmetry.space_group_name_H-M   'P 1'
#
loop_
_entity.id
_entity.type
_entity.pdbx_description
1 polymer ?
#
loop_
_entity_poly.entity_id
_entity_poly.type
_entity_poly.pdbx_seq_one_letter_code
_entity_poly.pdbx_strand_id
1 'polypeptide(L)'
;MNKIMKIVALGDSIIKGVLFNQEANGCGHYSLSDHNIIDYIADHLHGEAINLGKMGCTIDIGERILDRHLEQLNDATHVLMCYGGNDSDYNWKAIADAPKQEHLPKTSLNLFEKNYTLIINKVREKGHNPIIISLTPIDAQRYFNFFTSTFTDVQK
;
A
#
# COMPACT_ATOMS: atom_id res chain seq x y z
N MET A 1 9.82 26.69 -20.69
CA MET A 1 10.57 25.81 -19.80
C MET A 1 9.74 24.54 -19.58
N ASN A 2 10.25 23.37 -19.94
CA ASN A 2 9.56 22.13 -19.61
C ASN A 2 9.58 21.97 -18.08
N LYS A 3 8.41 21.85 -17.47
CA LYS A 3 8.29 21.58 -16.03
C LYS A 3 8.89 20.19 -15.78
N ILE A 4 9.84 20.08 -14.86
CA ILE A 4 10.40 18.78 -14.44
C ILE A 4 9.24 17.94 -13.91
N MET A 5 9.18 16.66 -14.31
CA MET A 5 8.17 15.75 -13.78
C MET A 5 8.42 15.52 -12.29
N LYS A 6 7.39 15.69 -11.47
CA LYS A 6 7.44 15.42 -10.04
C LYS A 6 6.27 14.51 -9.65
N ILE A 7 6.61 13.31 -9.21
CA ILE A 7 5.65 12.27 -8.83
C ILE A 7 5.52 12.26 -7.31
N VAL A 8 4.29 12.33 -6.80
CA VAL A 8 3.97 12.05 -5.41
C VAL A 8 3.21 10.73 -5.36
N ALA A 9 3.73 9.75 -4.65
CA ALA A 9 3.14 8.42 -4.55
C ALA A 9 2.64 8.12 -3.14
N LEU A 10 1.37 7.72 -3.06
CA LEU A 10 0.65 7.33 -1.85
C LEU A 10 0.36 5.83 -1.92
N GLY A 11 0.52 5.10 -0.83
CA GLY A 11 0.23 3.67 -0.84
C GLY A 11 0.80 2.91 0.34
N ASP A 12 0.86 1.62 0.19
CA ASP A 12 1.29 0.67 1.21
C ASP A 12 2.76 0.23 1.06
N SER A 13 3.05 -0.98 1.50
CA SER A 13 4.40 -1.58 1.44
C SER A 13 4.92 -1.75 0.01
N ILE A 14 4.04 -1.94 -0.98
CA ILE A 14 4.44 -2.09 -2.39
C ILE A 14 5.00 -0.77 -2.89
N ILE A 15 4.26 0.32 -2.66
CA ILE A 15 4.72 1.68 -3.01
C ILE A 15 5.98 2.04 -2.23
N LYS A 16 6.04 1.67 -0.94
CA LYS A 16 7.22 1.92 -0.11
C LYS A 16 8.47 1.20 -0.60
N GLY A 17 8.32 0.12 -1.36
CA GLY A 17 9.43 -0.72 -1.83
C GLY A 17 9.90 -1.71 -0.76
N VAL A 18 8.97 -2.25 0.04
CA VAL A 18 9.29 -3.28 1.03
C VAL A 18 9.52 -4.61 0.31
N LEU A 19 10.65 -5.23 0.60
CA LEU A 19 11.06 -6.55 0.12
C LEU A 19 10.98 -7.57 1.26
N PHE A 20 10.59 -8.80 0.94
CA PHE A 20 10.71 -9.93 1.85
C PHE A 20 11.85 -10.83 1.39
N ASN A 21 12.88 -10.93 2.23
CA ASN A 21 14.06 -11.75 1.96
C ASN A 21 13.95 -13.03 2.77
N GLN A 22 13.87 -14.17 2.10
CA GLN A 22 13.88 -15.48 2.74
C GLN A 22 15.29 -16.01 2.83
N GLU A 23 15.71 -16.37 4.04
CA GLU A 23 17.01 -16.99 4.28
C GLU A 23 16.96 -18.51 4.06
N ALA A 24 18.13 -19.13 3.86
CA ALA A 24 18.25 -20.56 3.62
C ALA A 24 17.74 -21.43 4.79
N ASN A 25 17.70 -20.88 6.00
CA ASN A 25 17.17 -21.52 7.21
C ASN A 25 15.63 -21.48 7.34
N GLY A 26 14.93 -20.89 6.34
CA GLY A 26 13.47 -20.70 6.33
C GLY A 26 12.99 -19.45 7.06
N CYS A 27 13.85 -18.74 7.79
CA CYS A 27 13.54 -17.44 8.35
C CYS A 27 13.48 -16.37 7.25
N GLY A 28 12.78 -15.29 7.50
CA GLY A 28 12.73 -14.18 6.57
C GLY A 28 12.70 -12.85 7.31
N HIS A 29 13.18 -11.82 6.64
CA HIS A 29 13.13 -10.46 7.16
C HIS A 29 12.66 -9.48 6.09
N TYR A 30 12.08 -8.36 6.53
CA TYR A 30 11.72 -7.26 5.64
C TYR A 30 12.88 -6.29 5.53
N SER A 31 13.12 -5.81 4.30
CA SER A 31 14.04 -4.72 4.01
C SER A 31 13.36 -3.71 3.10
N LEU A 32 13.98 -2.56 2.93
CA LEU A 32 13.57 -1.59 1.89
C LEU A 32 14.46 -1.77 0.68
N SER A 33 13.86 -1.65 -0.49
CA SER A 33 14.61 -1.53 -1.75
C SER A 33 15.36 -0.21 -1.76
N ASP A 34 16.63 -0.23 -2.13
CA ASP A 34 17.44 0.98 -2.32
C ASP A 34 16.89 1.82 -3.49
N HIS A 35 16.16 1.19 -4.41
CA HIS A 35 15.54 1.79 -5.57
C HIS A 35 14.16 1.17 -5.80
N ASN A 36 13.13 1.83 -5.30
CA ASN A 36 11.76 1.33 -5.37
C ASN A 36 11.11 1.64 -6.73
N ILE A 37 9.93 1.10 -6.97
CA ILE A 37 9.22 1.27 -8.25
C ILE A 37 8.94 2.74 -8.59
N ILE A 38 8.74 3.60 -7.61
CA ILE A 38 8.44 5.02 -7.83
C ILE A 38 9.71 5.77 -8.24
N ASP A 39 10.85 5.45 -7.62
CA ASP A 39 12.16 5.98 -8.02
C ASP A 39 12.48 5.55 -9.45
N TYR A 40 12.26 4.26 -9.77
CA TYR A 40 12.47 3.74 -11.12
C TYR A 40 11.62 4.47 -12.18
N ILE A 41 10.34 4.74 -11.89
CA ILE A 41 9.46 5.49 -12.80
C ILE A 41 9.96 6.92 -12.96
N ALA A 42 10.33 7.59 -11.85
CA ALA A 42 10.83 8.96 -11.90
C ALA A 42 12.11 9.08 -12.73
N ASP A 43 13.07 8.19 -12.52
CA ASP A 43 14.32 8.17 -13.28
C ASP A 43 14.08 7.92 -14.77
N HIS A 44 13.21 6.96 -15.11
CA HIS A 44 12.88 6.67 -16.51
C HIS A 44 12.21 7.85 -17.22
N LEU A 45 11.50 8.68 -16.48
CA LEU A 45 10.83 9.88 -16.99
C LEU A 45 11.62 11.16 -16.78
N HIS A 46 12.88 11.06 -16.34
CA HIS A 46 13.77 12.20 -16.04
C HIS A 46 13.14 13.20 -15.06
N GLY A 47 12.50 12.67 -14.01
CA GLY A 47 11.76 13.42 -13.00
C GLY A 47 12.26 13.21 -11.59
N GLU A 48 11.45 13.67 -10.64
CA GLU A 48 11.66 13.54 -9.20
C GLU A 48 10.52 12.73 -8.58
N ALA A 49 10.80 12.03 -7.47
CA ALA A 49 9.81 11.25 -6.73
C ALA A 49 9.74 11.64 -5.27
N ILE A 50 8.52 11.70 -4.74
CA ILE A 50 8.24 11.73 -3.29
C ILE A 50 7.42 10.49 -2.97
N ASN A 51 8.02 9.55 -2.28
CA ASN A 51 7.38 8.30 -1.90
C ASN A 51 6.82 8.40 -0.48
N LEU A 52 5.50 8.53 -0.35
CA LEU A 52 4.74 8.56 0.90
C LEU A 52 4.15 7.19 1.27
N GLY A 53 4.59 6.13 0.60
CA GLY A 53 4.21 4.75 0.92
C GLY A 53 4.60 4.36 2.34
N LYS A 54 3.77 3.55 3.00
CA LYS A 54 3.99 3.08 4.37
C LYS A 54 3.62 1.61 4.50
N MET A 55 4.50 0.81 5.11
CA MET A 55 4.23 -0.60 5.39
C MET A 55 2.96 -0.77 6.22
N GLY A 56 2.09 -1.71 5.82
CA GLY A 56 0.82 -1.99 6.51
C GLY A 56 -0.24 -0.89 6.38
N CYS A 57 -0.07 0.03 5.44
CA CYS A 57 -0.97 1.17 5.28
C CYS A 57 -2.33 0.74 4.75
N THR A 58 -3.38 1.01 5.51
CA THR A 58 -4.78 0.98 5.09
C THR A 58 -5.20 2.35 4.57
N ILE A 59 -6.35 2.43 3.92
CA ILE A 59 -6.84 3.66 3.29
C ILE A 59 -7.02 4.82 4.30
N ASP A 60 -7.46 4.53 5.51
CA ASP A 60 -7.62 5.55 6.57
C ASP A 60 -6.27 6.10 7.08
N ILE A 61 -5.24 5.25 7.11
CA ILE A 61 -3.87 5.71 7.41
C ILE A 61 -3.35 6.55 6.24
N GLY A 62 -3.65 6.13 5.00
CA GLY A 62 -3.29 6.85 3.79
C GLY A 62 -3.86 8.27 3.76
N GLU A 63 -5.11 8.43 4.15
CA GLU A 63 -5.75 9.75 4.28
C GLU A 63 -4.99 10.66 5.26
N ARG A 64 -4.67 10.15 6.44
CA ARG A 64 -3.89 10.91 7.44
C ARG A 64 -2.47 11.25 6.98
N ILE A 65 -1.85 10.40 6.15
CA ILE A 65 -0.55 10.69 5.54
C ILE A 65 -0.72 11.83 4.54
N LEU A 66 -1.71 11.75 3.67
CA LEU A 66 -1.99 12.82 2.71
C LEU A 66 -2.20 14.16 3.41
N ASP A 67 -3.03 14.22 4.45
CA ASP A 67 -3.31 15.45 5.19
C ASP A 67 -2.06 16.13 5.75
N ARG A 68 -1.07 15.33 6.19
CA ARG A 68 0.21 15.85 6.70
C ARG A 68 1.16 16.34 5.60
N HIS A 69 0.91 15.93 4.35
CA HIS A 69 1.82 16.17 3.23
C HIS A 69 1.15 16.90 2.06
N LEU A 70 0.00 17.54 2.30
CA LEU A 70 -0.75 18.26 1.25
C LEU A 70 0.08 19.31 0.51
N GLU A 71 1.05 19.93 1.18
CA GLU A 71 1.94 20.92 0.58
C GLU A 71 2.84 20.31 -0.51
N GLN A 72 3.17 19.03 -0.42
CA GLN A 72 3.99 18.33 -1.41
C GLN A 72 3.28 18.16 -2.75
N LEU A 73 1.95 18.26 -2.76
CA LEU A 73 1.16 18.20 -3.99
C LEU A 73 1.25 19.50 -4.79
N ASN A 74 1.56 20.65 -4.18
CA ASN A 74 1.54 21.93 -4.87
C ASN A 74 2.44 21.96 -6.12
N ASP A 75 3.59 21.28 -6.07
CA ASP A 75 4.53 21.19 -7.19
C ASP A 75 4.44 19.88 -7.98
N ALA A 76 3.59 18.95 -7.54
CA ALA A 76 3.43 17.68 -8.21
C ALA A 76 2.95 17.85 -9.66
N THR A 77 3.37 16.97 -10.53
CA THR A 77 2.81 16.82 -11.88
C THR A 77 1.89 15.61 -11.95
N HIS A 78 2.20 14.58 -11.14
CA HIS A 78 1.45 13.33 -11.07
C HIS A 78 1.30 12.89 -9.61
N VAL A 79 0.12 12.36 -9.28
CA VAL A 79 -0.16 11.75 -7.98
C VAL A 79 -0.56 10.30 -8.22
N LEU A 80 0.23 9.36 -7.71
CA LEU A 80 -0.02 7.92 -7.80
C LEU A 80 -0.64 7.42 -6.50
N MET A 81 -1.62 6.51 -6.59
CA MET A 81 -2.29 5.95 -5.42
C MET A 81 -2.44 4.43 -5.56
N CYS A 82 -2.03 3.66 -4.54
CA CYS A 82 -2.17 2.21 -4.49
C CYS A 82 -2.57 1.78 -3.07
N TYR A 83 -3.84 1.45 -2.88
CA TYR A 83 -4.40 0.99 -1.61
C TYR A 83 -5.36 -0.18 -1.84
N GLY A 84 -5.62 -0.95 -0.80
CA GLY A 84 -6.64 -1.99 -0.78
C GLY A 84 -6.12 -3.36 -0.33
N GLY A 85 -4.83 -3.66 -0.55
CA GLY A 85 -4.25 -4.92 -0.11
C GLY A 85 -4.34 -5.12 1.41
N ASN A 86 -3.92 -4.13 2.18
CA ASN A 86 -4.03 -4.18 3.64
C ASN A 86 -5.47 -4.02 4.14
N ASP A 87 -6.31 -3.30 3.39
CA ASP A 87 -7.71 -3.08 3.75
C ASP A 87 -8.53 -4.36 3.65
N SER A 88 -8.31 -5.14 2.59
CA SER A 88 -8.96 -6.44 2.34
C SER A 88 -8.38 -7.59 3.17
N ASP A 89 -7.24 -7.38 3.81
CA ASP A 89 -6.59 -8.38 4.65
C ASP A 89 -7.29 -8.53 6.01
N TYR A 90 -7.06 -9.67 6.68
CA TYR A 90 -7.70 -10.05 7.93
C TYR A 90 -6.75 -9.94 9.13
N ASN A 91 -7.32 -9.99 10.32
CA ASN A 91 -6.57 -10.25 11.54
C ASN A 91 -6.35 -11.77 11.67
N TRP A 92 -5.26 -12.27 11.11
CA TRP A 92 -4.93 -13.70 11.08
C TRP A 92 -4.82 -14.31 12.46
N LYS A 93 -4.37 -13.56 13.47
CA LYS A 93 -4.34 -14.03 14.85
C LYS A 93 -5.76 -14.27 15.37
N ALA A 94 -6.69 -13.36 15.14
CA ALA A 94 -8.08 -13.54 15.56
C ALA A 94 -8.74 -14.73 14.85
N ILE A 95 -8.40 -14.97 13.57
CA ILE A 95 -8.85 -16.16 12.84
C ILE A 95 -8.30 -17.44 13.49
N ALA A 96 -7.02 -17.46 13.83
CA ALA A 96 -6.40 -18.62 14.48
C ALA A 96 -7.01 -18.90 15.87
N ASP A 97 -7.28 -17.84 16.65
CA ASP A 97 -7.87 -17.96 17.99
C ASP A 97 -9.35 -18.42 17.95
N ALA A 98 -10.09 -18.09 16.89
CA ALA A 98 -11.52 -18.42 16.77
C ALA A 98 -11.94 -18.78 15.33
N PRO A 99 -11.43 -19.89 14.74
CA PRO A 99 -11.56 -20.17 13.30
C PRO A 99 -13.00 -20.46 12.83
N LYS A 100 -13.92 -20.71 13.75
CA LYS A 100 -15.35 -20.97 13.43
C LYS A 100 -16.23 -19.72 13.49
N GLN A 101 -15.66 -18.58 13.90
CA GLN A 101 -16.38 -17.31 13.93
C GLN A 101 -16.28 -16.62 12.58
N GLU A 102 -17.22 -15.72 12.31
CA GLU A 102 -17.14 -14.83 11.18
C GLU A 102 -16.04 -13.78 11.43
N HIS A 103 -15.19 -13.59 10.44
CA HIS A 103 -14.13 -12.58 10.47
C HIS A 103 -14.33 -11.58 9.34
N LEU A 104 -14.15 -10.31 9.64
CA LEU A 104 -14.28 -9.24 8.68
C LEU A 104 -12.90 -8.73 8.27
N PRO A 105 -12.74 -8.19 7.05
CA PRO A 105 -11.52 -7.53 6.63
C PRO A 105 -11.23 -6.31 7.52
N LYS A 106 -9.99 -5.86 7.53
CA LYS A 106 -9.55 -4.70 8.34
C LYS A 106 -10.35 -3.43 8.04
N THR A 107 -10.74 -3.25 6.78
CA THR A 107 -11.59 -2.14 6.34
C THR A 107 -12.78 -2.70 5.57
N SER A 108 -14.00 -2.36 5.98
CA SER A 108 -15.19 -2.75 5.21
C SER A 108 -15.21 -2.08 3.85
N LEU A 109 -15.82 -2.73 2.84
CA LEU A 109 -15.88 -2.21 1.47
C LEU A 109 -16.48 -0.79 1.42
N ASN A 110 -17.58 -0.55 2.15
CA ASN A 110 -18.23 0.77 2.18
C ASN A 110 -17.32 1.86 2.77
N LEU A 111 -16.56 1.52 3.82
CA LEU A 111 -15.63 2.46 4.43
C LEU A 111 -14.42 2.70 3.51
N PHE A 112 -13.93 1.66 2.85
CA PHE A 112 -12.85 1.76 1.88
C PHE A 112 -13.23 2.69 0.73
N GLU A 113 -14.40 2.47 0.11
CA GLU A 113 -14.90 3.29 -0.99
C GLU A 113 -15.06 4.76 -0.57
N LYS A 114 -15.67 4.99 0.60
CA LYS A 114 -15.83 6.34 1.17
C LYS A 114 -14.47 7.05 1.32
N ASN A 115 -13.51 6.40 1.97
CA ASN A 115 -12.21 7.01 2.25
C ASN A 115 -11.37 7.17 0.97
N TYR A 116 -11.47 6.22 0.03
CA TYR A 116 -10.79 6.34 -1.26
C TYR A 116 -11.32 7.55 -2.05
N THR A 117 -12.65 7.70 -2.09
CA THR A 117 -13.30 8.86 -2.72
C THR A 117 -12.86 10.17 -2.07
N LEU A 118 -12.76 10.19 -0.74
CA LEU A 118 -12.30 11.36 0.00
C LEU A 118 -10.86 11.75 -0.38
N ILE A 119 -9.94 10.80 -0.44
CA ILE A 119 -8.55 11.04 -0.88
C ILE A 119 -8.52 11.56 -2.31
N ILE A 120 -9.28 10.95 -3.24
CA ILE A 120 -9.38 11.41 -4.64
C ILE A 120 -9.82 12.87 -4.69
N ASN A 121 -10.84 13.24 -3.92
CA ASN A 121 -11.34 14.61 -3.90
C ASN A 121 -10.32 15.59 -3.34
N LYS A 122 -9.63 15.25 -2.25
CA LYS A 122 -8.54 16.07 -1.71
C LYS A 122 -7.43 16.31 -2.73
N VAL A 123 -7.05 15.28 -3.49
CA VAL A 123 -6.05 15.40 -4.58
C VAL A 123 -6.57 16.30 -5.70
N ARG A 124 -7.86 16.16 -6.07
CA ARG A 124 -8.50 17.01 -7.09
C ARG A 124 -8.63 18.47 -6.66
N GLU A 125 -8.92 18.74 -5.40
CA GLU A 125 -8.96 20.09 -4.83
C GLU A 125 -7.60 20.79 -4.90
N LYS A 126 -6.51 20.03 -4.92
CA LYS A 126 -5.15 20.54 -5.19
C LYS A 126 -4.83 20.68 -6.68
N GLY A 127 -5.79 20.45 -7.57
CA GLY A 127 -5.64 20.62 -9.02
C GLY A 127 -5.06 19.40 -9.75
N HIS A 128 -5.01 18.22 -9.12
CA HIS A 128 -4.47 17.00 -9.71
C HIS A 128 -5.55 15.97 -10.01
N ASN A 129 -5.30 15.14 -11.05
CA ASN A 129 -6.04 13.91 -11.28
C ASN A 129 -5.17 12.74 -10.80
N PRO A 130 -5.57 11.99 -9.75
CA PRO A 130 -4.80 10.88 -9.27
C PRO A 130 -4.81 9.72 -10.27
N ILE A 131 -3.67 9.04 -10.39
CA ILE A 131 -3.52 7.79 -11.13
C ILE A 131 -3.64 6.67 -10.12
N ILE A 132 -4.67 5.84 -10.29
CA ILE A 132 -4.90 4.69 -9.42
C ILE A 132 -4.17 3.48 -9.99
N ILE A 133 -3.26 2.93 -9.19
CA ILE A 133 -2.56 1.69 -9.50
C ILE A 133 -3.40 0.53 -8.94
N SER A 134 -3.72 -0.44 -9.79
CA SER A 134 -4.43 -1.65 -9.37
C SER A 134 -3.59 -2.49 -8.41
N LEU A 135 -4.27 -3.28 -7.58
CA LEU A 135 -3.60 -4.28 -6.76
C LEU A 135 -2.88 -5.30 -7.64
N THR A 136 -1.70 -5.72 -7.18
CA THR A 136 -0.96 -6.82 -7.82
C THR A 136 -1.69 -8.14 -7.60
N PRO A 137 -1.72 -9.05 -8.60
CA PRO A 137 -2.23 -10.39 -8.41
C PRO A 137 -1.47 -11.12 -7.30
N ILE A 138 -2.19 -11.87 -6.47
CA ILE A 138 -1.59 -12.73 -5.45
C ILE A 138 -1.93 -14.19 -5.73
N ASP A 139 -1.00 -15.09 -5.40
CA ASP A 139 -1.28 -16.51 -5.28
C ASP A 139 -1.96 -16.74 -3.92
N ALA A 140 -3.29 -16.91 -3.94
CA ALA A 140 -4.09 -17.02 -2.72
C ALA A 140 -3.69 -18.22 -1.86
N GLN A 141 -3.32 -19.36 -2.48
CA GLN A 141 -2.90 -20.56 -1.74
C GLN A 141 -1.55 -20.34 -1.07
N ARG A 142 -0.60 -19.74 -1.77
CA ARG A 142 0.73 -19.42 -1.23
C ARG A 142 0.64 -18.39 -0.11
N TYR A 143 -0.20 -17.37 -0.28
CA TYR A 143 -0.46 -16.34 0.73
C TYR A 143 -1.05 -16.96 1.99
N PHE A 144 -2.09 -17.79 1.85
CA PHE A 144 -2.71 -18.50 2.96
C PHE A 144 -1.71 -19.41 3.68
N ASN A 145 -0.95 -20.23 2.96
CA ASN A 145 0.05 -21.12 3.55
C ASN A 145 1.13 -20.35 4.32
N PHE A 146 1.56 -19.19 3.82
CA PHE A 146 2.53 -18.34 4.51
C PHE A 146 2.00 -17.89 5.87
N PHE A 147 0.80 -17.34 5.93
CA PHE A 147 0.22 -16.87 7.19
C PHE A 147 -0.10 -18.02 8.15
N THR A 148 -0.66 -19.11 7.66
CA THR A 148 -1.02 -20.25 8.53
C THR A 148 0.18 -21.03 9.04
N SER A 149 1.33 -20.97 8.35
CA SER A 149 2.55 -21.60 8.86
C SER A 149 3.13 -20.92 10.11
N THR A 150 2.74 -19.68 10.37
CA THR A 150 3.15 -18.94 11.57
C THR A 150 2.32 -19.25 12.80
N PHE A 151 1.18 -19.94 12.63
CA PHE A 151 0.28 -20.35 13.71
C PHE A 151 0.29 -21.88 13.83
N THR A 152 0.99 -22.38 14.84
CA THR A 152 1.17 -23.84 15.07
C THR A 152 -0.12 -24.58 15.39
N ASP A 153 -1.19 -23.88 15.81
CA ASP A 153 -2.44 -24.43 16.28
C ASP A 153 -3.62 -24.28 15.30
N VAL A 154 -3.41 -23.70 14.13
CA VAL A 154 -4.43 -23.68 13.09
C VAL A 154 -4.50 -25.08 12.50
N GLN A 155 -5.48 -25.88 12.94
CA GLN A 155 -5.76 -27.18 12.32
C GLN A 155 -6.04 -26.96 10.82
N LYS A 156 -5.23 -27.64 10.02
CA LYS A 156 -5.32 -27.65 8.56
C LYS A 156 -6.65 -28.21 8.08
#